data_65b20665f3b0cd1fe124e25289f40918
#
_entry.id   65b20665f3b0cd1fe124e25289f40918
#
_cell.length_a   1.000
_cell.length_b   1.000
_cell.length_c   1.000
_cell.angle_alpha   90.00
_cell.angle_beta   90.00
_cell.angle_gamma   90.00
#
_symmetry.space_group_name_H-M   'P 1'
#
loop_
_entity.id
_entity.type
_entity.pdbx_description
1 polymer ?
#
loop_
_entity_poly.entity_id
_entity_poly.type
_entity_poly.pdbx_seq_one_letter_code
_entity_poly.pdbx_strand_id
1 'polypeptide(L)'
;MSRLDSMLRRLTAQRDGLNWAAEQVRNLAGDVLDIGLGNGRTYDHLRETLPDRRVRVIDRVLQCHPSCVPPEADFLQGEARPMLDKLAQERSPIILAHYDLGFGVKEKDIAEAAALSPAIAAVMAQGGVIVSGQPLVGFDELDGPQGIPPGRYLFYQVR
;
A
#
# COMPACT_ATOMS: atom_id res chain seq x y z
N MET A 1 -20.77 -13.39 13.20
CA MET A 1 -20.16 -13.17 11.86
C MET A 1 -19.16 -14.28 11.60
N SER A 2 -19.28 -14.97 10.46
CA SER A 2 -18.36 -16.04 10.10
C SER A 2 -16.98 -15.50 9.72
N ARG A 3 -15.96 -16.38 9.75
CA ARG A 3 -14.62 -16.01 9.27
C ARG A 3 -14.64 -15.67 7.79
N LEU A 4 -15.51 -16.32 7.02
CA LEU A 4 -15.71 -16.04 5.59
C LEU A 4 -16.27 -14.64 5.39
N ASP A 5 -17.31 -14.26 6.14
CA ASP A 5 -17.88 -12.91 6.09
C ASP A 5 -16.85 -11.84 6.45
N SER A 6 -16.04 -12.12 7.48
CA SER A 6 -14.96 -11.21 7.89
C SER A 6 -13.92 -11.02 6.77
N MET A 7 -13.54 -12.10 6.09
CA MET A 7 -12.61 -12.05 4.97
C MET A 7 -13.19 -11.28 3.78
N LEU A 8 -14.44 -11.58 3.41
CA LEU A 8 -15.12 -10.86 2.32
C LEU A 8 -15.19 -9.36 2.59
N ARG A 9 -15.56 -8.96 3.80
CA ARG A 9 -15.58 -7.53 4.18
C ARG A 9 -14.21 -6.88 4.08
N ARG A 10 -13.16 -7.57 4.53
CA ARG A 10 -11.79 -7.08 4.43
C ARG A 10 -11.38 -6.89 2.98
N LEU A 11 -11.57 -7.91 2.14
CA LEU A 11 -11.16 -7.86 0.73
C LEU A 11 -11.97 -6.81 -0.05
N THR A 12 -13.26 -6.68 0.24
CA THR A 12 -14.11 -5.65 -0.36
C THR A 12 -13.63 -4.25 0.02
N ALA A 13 -13.36 -4.00 1.30
CA ALA A 13 -12.84 -2.72 1.77
C ALA A 13 -11.48 -2.38 1.13
N GLN A 14 -10.59 -3.37 1.00
CA GLN A 14 -9.29 -3.22 0.35
C GLN A 14 -9.46 -2.83 -1.12
N ARG A 15 -10.26 -3.56 -1.88
CA ARG A 15 -10.54 -3.29 -3.28
C ARG A 15 -11.15 -1.90 -3.48
N ASP A 16 -12.19 -1.58 -2.74
CA ASP A 16 -12.93 -0.33 -2.89
C ASP A 16 -12.07 0.87 -2.46
N GLY A 17 -11.24 0.69 -1.42
CA GLY A 17 -10.27 1.69 -0.99
C GLY A 17 -9.20 1.97 -2.05
N LEU A 18 -8.67 0.92 -2.69
CA LEU A 18 -7.68 1.06 -3.76
C LEU A 18 -8.27 1.70 -5.01
N ASN A 19 -9.50 1.34 -5.39
CA ASN A 19 -10.20 1.98 -6.50
C ASN A 19 -10.41 3.47 -6.26
N TRP A 20 -10.85 3.84 -5.07
CA TRP A 20 -11.02 5.24 -4.68
C TRP A 20 -9.68 5.99 -4.72
N ALA A 21 -8.63 5.43 -4.15
CA ALA A 21 -7.32 6.05 -4.13
C ALA A 21 -6.73 6.25 -5.53
N ALA A 22 -6.92 5.27 -6.43
CA ALA A 22 -6.51 5.40 -7.83
C ALA A 22 -7.16 6.60 -8.53
N GLU A 23 -8.44 6.86 -8.25
CA GLU A 23 -9.14 8.04 -8.76
C GLU A 23 -8.57 9.35 -8.20
N GLN A 24 -8.22 9.37 -6.90
CA GLN A 24 -7.65 10.57 -6.25
C GLN A 24 -6.32 10.99 -6.88
N VAL A 25 -5.50 10.04 -7.32
CA VAL A 25 -4.15 10.29 -7.85
C VAL A 25 -4.08 10.32 -9.38
N ARG A 26 -5.20 10.20 -10.07
CA ARG A 26 -5.28 10.09 -11.54
C ARG A 26 -4.45 11.15 -12.28
N ASN A 27 -4.45 12.38 -11.78
CA ASN A 27 -3.77 13.52 -12.41
C ASN A 27 -2.33 13.74 -11.91
N LEU A 28 -1.85 12.91 -10.99
CA LEU A 28 -0.47 12.98 -10.52
C LEU A 28 0.44 12.13 -11.40
N ALA A 29 1.67 12.58 -11.60
CA ALA A 29 2.71 11.80 -12.27
C ALA A 29 3.56 11.06 -11.24
N GLY A 30 3.79 9.76 -11.46
CA GLY A 30 4.61 8.94 -10.57
C GLY A 30 4.23 7.46 -10.62
N ASP A 31 4.93 6.70 -9.79
CA ASP A 31 4.77 5.25 -9.65
C ASP A 31 3.80 4.90 -8.50
N VAL A 32 3.42 3.65 -8.46
CA VAL A 32 2.60 3.05 -7.38
C VAL A 32 3.49 2.12 -6.55
N LEU A 33 3.24 2.02 -5.25
CA LEU A 33 4.01 1.18 -4.34
C LEU A 33 3.08 0.26 -3.55
N ASP A 34 3.33 -1.04 -3.62
CA ASP A 34 2.69 -2.05 -2.78
C ASP A 34 3.70 -2.58 -1.75
N ILE A 35 3.46 -2.27 -0.47
CA ILE A 35 4.30 -2.68 0.65
C ILE A 35 3.63 -3.88 1.33
N GLY A 36 4.18 -5.07 1.07
CA GLY A 36 3.61 -6.35 1.48
C GLY A 36 2.89 -7.04 0.34
N LEU A 37 3.62 -7.81 -0.47
CA LEU A 37 3.07 -8.53 -1.62
C LEU A 37 2.09 -9.64 -1.21
N GLY A 38 2.46 -10.41 -0.19
CA GLY A 38 1.66 -11.56 0.23
C GLY A 38 1.31 -12.48 -0.94
N ASN A 39 0.03 -12.76 -1.12
CA ASN A 39 -0.49 -13.58 -2.23
C ASN A 39 -0.50 -12.86 -3.60
N GLY A 40 -0.21 -11.55 -3.62
CA GLY A 40 -0.16 -10.75 -4.83
C GLY A 40 -1.49 -10.14 -5.29
N ARG A 41 -2.56 -10.26 -4.51
CA ARG A 41 -3.91 -9.78 -4.91
C ARG A 41 -3.97 -8.26 -5.07
N THR A 42 -3.37 -7.52 -4.15
CA THR A 42 -3.34 -6.05 -4.24
C THR A 42 -2.45 -5.56 -5.36
N TYR A 43 -1.28 -6.16 -5.54
CA TYR A 43 -0.42 -5.89 -6.68
C TYR A 43 -1.15 -6.14 -8.01
N ASP A 44 -1.79 -7.29 -8.15
CA ASP A 44 -2.55 -7.65 -9.34
C ASP A 44 -3.68 -6.65 -9.62
N HIS A 45 -4.42 -6.26 -8.59
CA HIS A 45 -5.49 -5.27 -8.70
C HIS A 45 -4.96 -3.88 -9.08
N LEU A 46 -3.83 -3.45 -8.50
CA LEU A 46 -3.22 -2.16 -8.80
C LEU A 46 -2.74 -2.07 -10.25
N ARG A 47 -2.10 -3.11 -10.78
CA ARG A 47 -1.66 -3.12 -12.18
C ARG A 47 -2.82 -3.14 -13.18
N GLU A 48 -3.96 -3.75 -12.82
CA GLU A 48 -5.17 -3.74 -13.62
C GLU A 48 -5.88 -2.38 -13.57
N THR A 49 -5.91 -1.76 -12.39
CA THR A 49 -6.60 -0.47 -12.18
C THR A 49 -5.80 0.71 -12.75
N LEU A 50 -4.47 0.62 -12.72
CA LEU A 50 -3.53 1.65 -13.15
C LEU A 50 -2.54 1.08 -14.19
N PRO A 51 -3.03 0.65 -15.38
CA PRO A 51 -2.19 -0.06 -16.36
C PRO A 51 -1.05 0.78 -16.92
N ASP A 52 -1.18 2.11 -16.89
CA ASP A 52 -0.16 3.05 -17.39
C ASP A 52 0.85 3.46 -16.31
N ARG A 53 0.76 2.86 -15.12
CA ARG A 53 1.65 3.16 -14.01
C ARG A 53 2.55 1.97 -13.68
N ARG A 54 3.80 2.26 -13.37
CA ARG A 54 4.71 1.26 -12.82
C ARG A 54 4.32 0.96 -11.38
N VAL A 55 4.11 -0.32 -11.05
CA VAL A 55 3.80 -0.75 -9.68
C VAL A 55 5.05 -1.37 -9.07
N ARG A 56 5.64 -0.69 -8.10
CA ARG A 56 6.78 -1.17 -7.32
C ARG A 56 6.29 -1.99 -6.13
N VAL A 57 7.02 -3.01 -5.77
CA VAL A 57 6.62 -3.95 -4.70
C VAL A 57 7.78 -4.15 -3.72
N ILE A 58 7.48 -4.09 -2.43
CA ILE A 58 8.42 -4.41 -1.35
C ILE A 58 7.89 -5.62 -0.59
N ASP A 59 8.68 -6.68 -0.50
CA ASP A 59 8.44 -7.82 0.39
C ASP A 59 9.76 -8.55 0.68
N ARG A 60 9.81 -9.25 1.81
CA ARG A 60 10.96 -10.08 2.18
C ARG A 60 11.06 -11.33 1.32
N VAL A 61 9.93 -11.86 0.90
CA VAL A 61 9.82 -13.12 0.16
C VAL A 61 8.92 -12.97 -1.06
N LEU A 62 9.24 -13.72 -2.10
CA LEU A 62 8.39 -13.84 -3.29
C LEU A 62 7.58 -15.13 -3.20
N GLN A 63 6.40 -15.06 -2.60
CA GLN A 63 5.48 -16.20 -2.39
C GLN A 63 4.06 -15.87 -2.84
N CYS A 64 3.93 -15.16 -3.94
CA CYS A 64 2.63 -14.83 -4.52
C CYS A 64 2.14 -15.91 -5.49
N HIS A 65 0.87 -15.79 -5.89
CA HIS A 65 0.32 -16.60 -6.97
C HIS A 65 1.15 -16.40 -8.26
N PRO A 66 1.41 -17.45 -9.06
CA PRO A 66 2.24 -17.35 -10.27
C PRO A 66 1.80 -16.26 -11.27
N SER A 67 0.50 -15.97 -11.35
CA SER A 67 -0.02 -14.89 -12.21
C SER A 67 0.21 -13.48 -11.65
N CYS A 68 0.68 -13.36 -10.41
CA CYS A 68 0.87 -12.08 -9.70
C CYS A 68 2.34 -11.76 -9.42
N VAL A 69 3.26 -12.43 -10.11
CA VAL A 69 4.70 -12.18 -9.96
C VAL A 69 5.06 -10.84 -10.61
N PRO A 70 5.57 -9.87 -9.84
CA PRO A 70 6.02 -8.61 -10.43
C PRO A 70 7.28 -8.81 -11.27
N PRO A 71 7.54 -7.94 -12.27
CA PRO A 71 8.82 -7.91 -12.95
C PRO A 71 9.98 -7.75 -11.95
N GLU A 72 11.11 -8.39 -12.22
CA GLU A 72 12.28 -8.35 -11.33
C GLU A 72 12.72 -6.90 -11.03
N ALA A 73 12.69 -6.03 -12.02
CA ALA A 73 13.04 -4.62 -11.86
C ALA A 73 12.11 -3.83 -10.93
N ASP A 74 10.90 -4.33 -10.69
CA ASP A 74 9.88 -3.69 -9.86
C ASP A 74 9.79 -4.28 -8.45
N PHE A 75 10.42 -5.43 -8.21
CA PHE A 75 10.41 -6.13 -6.95
C PHE A 75 11.67 -5.79 -6.11
N LEU A 76 11.45 -5.07 -5.01
CA LEU A 76 12.48 -4.78 -4.01
C LEU A 76 12.39 -5.82 -2.89
N GLN A 77 13.21 -6.87 -3.01
CA GLN A 77 13.21 -7.95 -2.03
C GLN A 77 14.07 -7.59 -0.82
N GLY A 78 13.44 -7.54 0.35
CA GLY A 78 14.13 -7.26 1.61
C GLY A 78 13.18 -6.72 2.67
N GLU A 79 13.78 -6.32 3.81
CA GLU A 79 13.07 -5.61 4.86
C GLU A 79 12.56 -4.26 4.36
N ALA A 80 11.39 -3.85 4.85
CA ALA A 80 10.70 -2.66 4.33
C ALA A 80 11.56 -1.39 4.45
N ARG A 81 12.21 -1.15 5.59
CA ARG A 81 12.99 0.07 5.81
C ARG A 81 14.16 0.22 4.84
N PRO A 82 15.07 -0.75 4.68
CA PRO A 82 16.15 -0.64 3.69
C PRO A 82 15.65 -0.50 2.26
N MET A 83 14.53 -1.15 1.92
CA MET A 83 13.98 -1.06 0.56
C MET A 83 13.32 0.29 0.29
N LEU A 84 12.66 0.89 1.27
CA LEU A 84 12.17 2.27 1.18
C LEU A 84 13.33 3.27 1.05
N ASP A 85 14.40 3.10 1.84
CA ASP A 85 15.59 3.95 1.75
C ASP A 85 16.26 3.85 0.36
N LYS A 86 16.31 2.64 -0.21
CA LYS A 86 16.78 2.42 -1.59
C LYS A 86 15.88 3.10 -2.62
N LEU A 87 14.56 2.95 -2.48
CA LEU A 87 13.59 3.57 -3.38
C LEU A 87 13.67 5.10 -3.35
N ALA A 88 13.89 5.69 -2.18
CA ALA A 88 14.07 7.13 -2.02
C ALA A 88 15.26 7.68 -2.84
N GLN A 89 16.31 6.87 -3.03
CA GLN A 89 17.49 7.25 -3.83
C GLN A 89 17.19 7.25 -5.34
N GLU A 90 16.22 6.48 -5.80
CA GLU A 90 15.82 6.42 -7.21
C GLU A 90 15.11 7.69 -7.69
N ARG A 91 14.63 8.52 -6.76
CA ARG A 91 13.89 9.78 -7.04
C ARG A 91 12.69 9.62 -7.97
N SER A 92 12.09 8.43 -7.98
CA SER A 92 10.82 8.18 -8.66
C SER A 92 9.69 8.41 -7.67
N PRO A 93 8.89 9.47 -7.81
CA PRO A 93 7.88 9.80 -6.82
C PRO A 93 6.77 8.75 -6.81
N ILE A 94 6.35 8.35 -5.62
CA ILE A 94 5.21 7.45 -5.42
C ILE A 94 3.95 8.28 -5.21
N ILE A 95 2.96 8.11 -6.06
CA ILE A 95 1.68 8.82 -5.99
C ILE A 95 0.62 8.06 -5.20
N LEU A 96 0.71 6.75 -5.16
CA LEU A 96 -0.18 5.86 -4.43
C LEU A 96 0.64 4.76 -3.75
N ALA A 97 0.50 4.62 -2.45
CA ALA A 97 1.08 3.50 -1.70
C ALA A 97 -0.03 2.68 -1.02
N HIS A 98 0.14 1.37 -1.04
CA HIS A 98 -0.62 0.44 -0.21
C HIS A 98 0.29 -0.17 0.85
N TYR A 99 -0.12 -0.13 2.11
CA TYR A 99 0.64 -0.67 3.24
C TYR A 99 -0.16 -1.79 3.91
N ASP A 100 0.34 -3.01 3.83
CA ASP A 100 -0.28 -4.19 4.45
C ASP A 100 0.79 -5.15 4.99
N LEU A 101 1.66 -4.62 5.85
CA LEU A 101 2.60 -5.44 6.62
C LEU A 101 2.02 -5.74 8.01
N GLY A 102 2.28 -6.95 8.50
CA GLY A 102 1.93 -7.32 9.85
C GLY A 102 2.39 -8.72 10.21
N PHE A 103 2.65 -8.91 11.50
CA PHE A 103 2.99 -10.21 12.10
C PHE A 103 1.77 -10.87 12.75
N GLY A 104 0.60 -10.22 12.72
CA GLY A 104 -0.61 -10.67 13.40
C GLY A 104 -0.62 -10.34 14.91
N VAL A 105 0.29 -9.49 15.37
CA VAL A 105 0.36 -8.99 16.75
C VAL A 105 0.11 -7.48 16.71
N LYS A 106 -1.08 -7.07 17.10
CA LYS A 106 -1.59 -5.71 16.92
C LYS A 106 -0.63 -4.62 17.39
N GLU A 107 -0.09 -4.74 18.59
CA GLU A 107 0.81 -3.73 19.17
C GLU A 107 2.12 -3.62 18.39
N LYS A 108 2.66 -4.75 17.91
CA LYS A 108 3.87 -4.78 17.09
C LYS A 108 3.63 -4.20 15.71
N ASP A 109 2.49 -4.54 15.10
CA ASP A 109 2.12 -4.08 13.77
C ASP A 109 1.91 -2.56 13.74
N ILE A 110 1.27 -2.00 14.77
CA ILE A 110 1.12 -0.55 14.95
C ILE A 110 2.48 0.13 15.16
N ALA A 111 3.33 -0.42 16.00
CA ALA A 111 4.65 0.15 16.28
C ALA A 111 5.55 0.15 15.03
N GLU A 112 5.53 -0.92 14.25
CA GLU A 112 6.27 -1.01 12.99
C GLU A 112 5.77 0.00 11.95
N ALA A 113 4.46 0.10 11.78
CA ALA A 113 3.85 1.06 10.86
C ALA A 113 4.23 2.51 11.22
N ALA A 114 4.19 2.85 12.51
CA ALA A 114 4.65 4.16 12.99
C ALA A 114 6.14 4.39 12.72
N ALA A 115 6.99 3.38 12.96
CA ALA A 115 8.43 3.47 12.71
C ALA A 115 8.78 3.59 11.22
N LEU A 116 7.99 3.00 10.32
CA LEU A 116 8.17 3.08 8.87
C LEU A 116 7.61 4.37 8.25
N SER A 117 6.70 5.04 8.94
CA SER A 117 6.00 6.23 8.40
C SER A 117 6.94 7.31 7.84
N PRO A 118 8.08 7.68 8.49
CA PRO A 118 9.01 8.64 7.90
C PRO A 118 9.66 8.17 6.60
N ALA A 119 9.97 6.88 6.49
CA ALA A 119 10.56 6.31 5.28
C ALA A 119 9.53 6.23 4.14
N ILE A 120 8.26 5.95 4.46
CA ILE A 120 7.17 6.02 3.49
C ILE A 120 6.99 7.46 3.00
N ALA A 121 6.99 8.45 3.91
CA ALA A 121 6.89 9.84 3.53
C ALA A 121 8.02 10.29 2.58
N ALA A 122 9.23 9.77 2.77
CA ALA A 122 10.40 10.12 1.95
C ALA A 122 10.29 9.68 0.48
N VAL A 123 9.47 8.68 0.17
CA VAL A 123 9.26 8.20 -1.21
C VAL A 123 7.98 8.76 -1.85
N MET A 124 7.07 9.31 -1.05
CA MET A 124 5.78 9.80 -1.53
C MET A 124 5.87 11.17 -2.19
N ALA A 125 5.11 11.34 -3.26
CA ALA A 125 4.87 12.64 -3.87
C ALA A 125 3.93 13.49 -3.01
N GLN A 126 4.09 14.80 -3.06
CA GLN A 126 3.11 15.74 -2.49
C GLN A 126 1.72 15.50 -3.11
N GLY A 127 0.70 15.45 -2.28
CA GLY A 127 -0.66 15.12 -2.71
C GLY A 127 -0.92 13.64 -2.97
N GLY A 128 0.11 12.80 -2.88
CA GLY A 128 -0.03 11.35 -2.99
C GLY A 128 -0.91 10.77 -1.88
N VAL A 129 -1.52 9.62 -2.16
CA VAL A 129 -2.47 8.95 -1.26
C VAL A 129 -1.90 7.62 -0.77
N ILE A 130 -2.13 7.31 0.49
CA ILE A 130 -1.77 6.03 1.10
C ILE A 130 -3.02 5.32 1.58
N VAL A 131 -3.16 4.04 1.20
CA VAL A 131 -4.17 3.12 1.71
C VAL A 131 -3.49 2.14 2.65
N SER A 132 -3.89 2.10 3.91
CA SER A 132 -3.17 1.36 4.94
C SER A 132 -4.06 0.46 5.77
N GLY A 133 -3.58 -0.75 6.04
CA GLY A 133 -4.17 -1.66 7.01
C GLY A 133 -3.79 -1.34 8.46
N GLN A 134 -2.81 -0.45 8.68
CA GLN A 134 -2.30 -0.06 10.00
C GLN A 134 -2.26 1.47 10.13
N PRO A 135 -2.36 2.00 11.37
CA PRO A 135 -2.20 3.45 11.59
C PRO A 135 -0.79 3.92 11.21
N LEU A 136 -0.72 4.94 10.37
CA LEU A 136 0.51 5.65 10.03
C LEU A 136 0.55 7.01 10.73
N VAL A 137 1.74 7.58 10.89
CA VAL A 137 1.94 8.86 11.56
C VAL A 137 2.56 9.90 10.62
N GLY A 138 2.22 11.17 10.82
CA GLY A 138 2.81 12.28 10.03
C GLY A 138 2.14 12.56 8.69
N PHE A 139 0.96 12.01 8.45
CA PHE A 139 0.15 12.24 7.25
C PHE A 139 -1.20 12.86 7.62
N ASP A 140 -1.86 13.48 6.66
CA ASP A 140 -3.25 13.95 6.83
C ASP A 140 -4.22 12.78 6.63
N GLU A 141 -5.08 12.54 7.62
CA GLU A 141 -6.13 11.53 7.49
C GLU A 141 -7.21 11.97 6.49
N LEU A 142 -7.66 11.04 5.70
CA LEU A 142 -8.78 11.20 4.76
C LEU A 142 -9.93 10.27 5.17
N ASP A 143 -11.16 10.70 4.91
CA ASP A 143 -12.33 9.87 5.20
C ASP A 143 -12.39 8.60 4.37
N GLY A 144 -11.77 8.62 3.18
CA GLY A 144 -11.83 7.51 2.24
C GLY A 144 -13.20 7.38 1.55
N PRO A 145 -13.45 6.27 0.84
CA PRO A 145 -14.71 6.05 0.16
C PRO A 145 -15.84 5.71 1.15
N GLN A 146 -17.06 6.08 0.79
CA GLN A 146 -18.25 5.66 1.52
C GLN A 146 -18.41 4.12 1.46
N GLY A 147 -18.96 3.55 2.54
CA GLY A 147 -19.25 2.11 2.61
C GLY A 147 -18.12 1.26 3.21
N ILE A 148 -16.95 1.82 3.44
CA ILE A 148 -15.91 1.14 4.22
C ILE A 148 -16.13 1.42 5.71
N PRO A 149 -16.28 0.39 6.55
CA PRO A 149 -16.43 0.59 7.99
C PRO A 149 -15.23 1.31 8.59
N PRO A 150 -15.45 2.28 9.52
CA PRO A 150 -14.36 2.98 10.20
C PRO A 150 -13.32 2.03 10.80
N GLY A 151 -12.03 2.33 10.62
CA GLY A 151 -10.92 1.54 11.14
C GLY A 151 -10.65 0.22 10.41
N ARG A 152 -11.41 -0.12 9.37
CA ARG A 152 -11.14 -1.33 8.57
C ARG A 152 -9.96 -1.13 7.64
N TYR A 153 -9.88 0.02 6.98
CA TYR A 153 -8.76 0.57 6.24
C TYR A 153 -8.63 2.06 6.57
N LEU A 154 -7.42 2.56 6.48
CA LEU A 154 -7.07 3.94 6.80
C LEU A 154 -6.53 4.60 5.53
N PHE A 155 -6.88 5.87 5.36
CA PHE A 155 -6.55 6.64 4.16
C PHE A 155 -5.81 7.90 4.58
N TYR A 156 -4.72 8.20 3.87
CA TYR A 156 -3.87 9.33 4.18
C TYR A 156 -3.49 10.09 2.94
N GLN A 157 -3.20 11.36 3.11
CA GLN A 157 -2.60 12.21 2.07
C GLN A 157 -1.29 12.78 2.56
N VAL A 158 -0.34 12.87 1.64
CA VAL A 158 0.97 13.50 1.86
C VAL A 158 0.86 14.99 1.62
N ARG A 159 1.33 15.78 2.59
CA ARG A 159 1.39 17.25 2.53
C ARG A 159 2.45 17.74 1.55
#